data_30309fb8ec4fc7cac162606de9fc5e45
#
_entry.id   30309fb8ec4fc7cac162606de9fc5e45
#
_cell.length_a   1.000
_cell.length_b   1.000
_cell.length_c   1.000
_cell.angle_alpha   90.00
_cell.angle_beta   90.00
_cell.angle_gamma   90.00
#
_symmetry.space_group_name_H-M   'P 1'
#
loop_
_entity.id
_entity.type
_entity.pdbx_description
1 polymer ?
#
loop_
_entity_poly.entity_id
_entity_poly.type
_entity_poly.pdbx_seq_one_letter_code
_entity_poly.pdbx_strand_id
1 'polypeptide(L)'
;MQDAQFDRRYWPAVEFTADHITKLDSLIADLRAAAAEFAEFDGWKLAAVDAGRGSQHDLHPWELLLARIADAVQASSEARTDILLHRPETSEPPPITVQTVVATEIHQHLSRGGRLGRMSLAFRTNWKQALSVWQVQGRSPETADHILAIQRFLSVQFARTELQPLWDGLMAAHGAPKFTELGEEPERAAHTFAGGVAQALNWWCQTWVPLKQRLEECGLDWDRVLGDQPPDVSAHGEMRRIMSAVRDRLIRELEQTRNHLDAARLKKQTGDILVRLRRNTRPEVNALCTAIQDHDADAYRHAFEQCLAAAERHQHALRRKELLSRLTRRTAGG
;
A
#
# COMPACT_ATOMS: atom_id res chain seq x y z
N MET A 1 8.16 -32.11 -9.35
CA MET A 1 7.22 -31.06 -8.83
C MET A 1 5.84 -31.48 -9.26
N GLN A 2 5.06 -32.05 -8.34
CA GLN A 2 3.66 -32.40 -8.60
C GLN A 2 2.89 -31.09 -8.67
N ASP A 3 2.35 -30.78 -9.85
CA ASP A 3 1.31 -29.78 -10.00
C ASP A 3 0.15 -30.19 -9.06
N ALA A 4 0.03 -29.49 -7.93
CA ALA A 4 -1.16 -29.63 -7.11
C ALA A 4 -2.33 -29.26 -8.01
N GLN A 5 -3.06 -30.27 -8.50
CA GLN A 5 -4.25 -30.08 -9.29
C GLN A 5 -5.22 -29.29 -8.42
N PHE A 6 -5.45 -28.05 -8.80
CA PHE A 6 -6.43 -27.18 -8.18
C PHE A 6 -7.81 -27.83 -8.45
N ASP A 7 -8.33 -28.49 -7.44
CA ASP A 7 -9.55 -29.27 -7.60
C ASP A 7 -10.74 -28.31 -7.70
N ARG A 8 -11.45 -28.33 -8.83
CA ARG A 8 -12.69 -27.57 -9.05
C ARG A 8 -13.76 -27.81 -7.97
N ARG A 9 -13.62 -28.89 -7.18
CA ARG A 9 -14.50 -29.20 -6.04
C ARG A 9 -14.52 -28.12 -4.95
N TYR A 10 -13.55 -27.21 -4.93
CA TYR A 10 -13.48 -26.12 -3.96
C TYR A 10 -14.21 -24.84 -4.41
N TRP A 11 -14.71 -24.82 -5.65
CA TRP A 11 -15.52 -23.72 -6.12
C TRP A 11 -17.00 -24.05 -5.94
N PRO A 12 -17.75 -23.24 -5.17
CA PRO A 12 -19.19 -23.43 -5.06
C PRO A 12 -19.80 -23.25 -6.44
N ALA A 13 -20.81 -24.09 -6.74
CA ALA A 13 -21.69 -23.88 -7.89
C ALA A 13 -22.56 -22.65 -7.62
N VAL A 14 -21.99 -21.45 -7.77
CA VAL A 14 -22.72 -20.18 -7.63
C VAL A 14 -23.31 -19.85 -9.01
N GLU A 15 -24.61 -19.56 -9.05
CA GLU A 15 -25.21 -18.96 -10.24
C GLU A 15 -24.63 -17.55 -10.42
N PHE A 16 -23.77 -17.41 -11.40
CA PHE A 16 -23.09 -16.15 -11.68
C PHE A 16 -24.03 -15.14 -12.34
N THR A 17 -24.28 -14.05 -11.65
CA THR A 17 -25.02 -12.89 -12.16
C THR A 17 -24.05 -11.85 -12.74
N ALA A 18 -24.59 -10.84 -13.42
CA ALA A 18 -23.77 -9.71 -13.92
C ALA A 18 -23.00 -9.01 -12.79
N ASP A 19 -23.57 -8.95 -11.59
CA ASP A 19 -22.92 -8.36 -10.41
C ASP A 19 -21.70 -9.18 -9.94
N HIS A 20 -21.77 -10.50 -10.08
CA HIS A 20 -20.62 -11.37 -9.79
C HIS A 20 -19.47 -11.13 -10.76
N ILE A 21 -19.77 -10.87 -12.05
CA ILE A 21 -18.71 -10.55 -13.04
C ILE A 21 -17.98 -9.27 -12.63
N THR A 22 -18.74 -8.24 -12.25
CA THR A 22 -18.15 -6.97 -11.82
C THR A 22 -17.30 -7.14 -10.53
N LYS A 23 -17.78 -7.94 -9.57
CA LYS A 23 -17.04 -8.27 -8.37
C LYS A 23 -15.74 -9.03 -8.68
N LEU A 24 -15.80 -10.02 -9.59
CA LEU A 24 -14.63 -10.78 -10.03
C LEU A 24 -13.61 -9.89 -10.73
N ASP A 25 -14.04 -8.95 -11.57
CA ASP A 25 -13.13 -7.98 -12.20
C ASP A 25 -12.39 -7.14 -11.18
N SER A 26 -13.11 -6.60 -10.19
CA SER A 26 -12.52 -5.85 -9.09
C SER A 26 -11.53 -6.71 -8.31
N LEU A 27 -11.91 -7.95 -7.96
CA LEU A 27 -11.03 -8.87 -7.24
C LEU A 27 -9.75 -9.22 -8.00
N ILE A 28 -9.83 -9.43 -9.31
CA ILE A 28 -8.65 -9.69 -10.15
C ILE A 28 -7.72 -8.47 -10.13
N ALA A 29 -8.27 -7.26 -10.24
CA ALA A 29 -7.48 -6.03 -10.21
C ALA A 29 -6.82 -5.84 -8.84
N ASP A 30 -7.58 -6.03 -7.76
CA ASP A 30 -7.09 -5.87 -6.38
C ASP A 30 -6.04 -6.93 -6.02
N LEU A 31 -6.25 -8.19 -6.45
CA LEU A 31 -5.26 -9.25 -6.30
C LEU A 31 -3.95 -8.91 -7.03
N ARG A 32 -4.03 -8.38 -8.24
CA ARG A 32 -2.84 -7.96 -8.99
C ARG A 32 -2.13 -6.81 -8.29
N ALA A 33 -2.87 -5.82 -7.79
CA ALA A 33 -2.31 -4.69 -7.08
C ALA A 33 -1.64 -5.11 -5.77
N ALA A 34 -2.33 -5.88 -4.94
CA ALA A 34 -1.78 -6.42 -3.70
C ALA A 34 -0.54 -7.29 -3.93
N ALA A 35 -0.56 -8.03 -5.00
CA ALA A 35 0.54 -8.88 -5.42
C ALA A 35 1.76 -8.09 -5.90
N ALA A 36 1.55 -7.06 -6.69
CA ALA A 36 2.62 -6.17 -7.13
C ALA A 36 3.26 -5.46 -5.94
N GLU A 37 2.43 -4.95 -5.02
CA GLU A 37 2.90 -4.31 -3.79
C GLU A 37 3.69 -5.28 -2.91
N PHE A 38 3.17 -6.50 -2.69
CA PHE A 38 3.86 -7.52 -1.89
C PHE A 38 5.20 -7.94 -2.52
N ALA A 39 5.29 -7.98 -3.84
CA ALA A 39 6.52 -8.32 -4.54
C ALA A 39 7.64 -7.28 -4.36
N GLU A 40 7.30 -6.05 -3.98
CA GLU A 40 8.25 -4.99 -3.66
C GLU A 40 8.74 -5.04 -2.20
N PHE A 41 8.12 -5.89 -1.39
CA PHE A 41 8.57 -6.09 -0.01
C PHE A 41 9.75 -7.05 0.01
N ASP A 42 10.89 -6.52 0.39
CA ASP A 42 12.13 -7.26 0.64
C ASP A 42 12.79 -6.77 1.93
N GLY A 43 13.75 -7.50 2.43
CA GLY A 43 14.50 -7.11 3.60
C GLY A 43 13.61 -6.68 4.78
N TRP A 44 13.84 -5.49 5.30
CA TRP A 44 13.11 -4.94 6.45
C TRP A 44 11.60 -4.74 6.18
N LYS A 45 11.19 -4.45 4.94
CA LYS A 45 9.76 -4.31 4.61
C LYS A 45 9.04 -5.64 4.79
N LEU A 46 9.64 -6.73 4.32
CA LEU A 46 9.07 -8.06 4.49
C LEU A 46 8.99 -8.45 5.97
N ALA A 47 10.05 -8.16 6.74
CA ALA A 47 10.06 -8.40 8.18
C ALA A 47 8.96 -7.60 8.91
N ALA A 48 8.70 -6.36 8.49
CA ALA A 48 7.61 -5.54 9.03
C ALA A 48 6.21 -6.11 8.67
N VAL A 49 6.02 -6.59 7.43
CA VAL A 49 4.76 -7.27 7.03
C VAL A 49 4.52 -8.51 7.86
N ASP A 50 5.56 -9.32 8.11
CA ASP A 50 5.46 -10.52 8.93
C ASP A 50 5.12 -10.19 10.39
N ALA A 51 5.71 -9.12 10.93
CA ALA A 51 5.36 -8.61 12.25
C ALA A 51 3.89 -8.14 12.32
N GLY A 52 3.41 -7.44 11.29
CA GLY A 52 2.01 -7.00 11.18
C GLY A 52 1.01 -8.14 11.02
N ARG A 53 1.46 -9.30 10.51
CA ARG A 53 0.69 -10.55 10.47
C ARG A 53 0.72 -11.29 11.81
N GLY A 54 1.79 -11.15 12.57
CA GLY A 54 2.08 -11.89 13.78
C GLY A 54 1.20 -11.51 14.98
N SER A 55 1.67 -11.88 16.15
CA SER A 55 1.05 -11.51 17.42
C SER A 55 1.37 -10.06 17.80
N GLN A 56 0.66 -9.53 18.80
CA GLN A 56 1.00 -8.23 19.40
C GLN A 56 2.45 -8.17 19.91
N HIS A 57 3.02 -9.31 20.27
CA HIS A 57 4.43 -9.40 20.69
C HIS A 57 5.39 -9.09 19.52
N ASP A 58 5.08 -9.54 18.33
CA ASP A 58 5.89 -9.32 17.12
C ASP A 58 5.72 -7.90 16.60
N LEU A 59 4.54 -7.32 16.72
CA LEU A 59 4.20 -5.98 16.28
C LEU A 59 4.81 -4.88 17.17
N HIS A 60 4.79 -5.09 18.49
CA HIS A 60 5.19 -4.08 19.48
C HIS A 60 6.60 -3.48 19.27
N PRO A 61 7.67 -4.25 18.97
CA PRO A 61 9.00 -3.66 18.72
C PRO A 61 9.00 -2.68 17.54
N TRP A 62 8.23 -2.93 16.51
CA TRP A 62 8.11 -2.06 15.33
C TRP A 62 7.31 -0.79 15.63
N GLU A 63 6.23 -0.90 16.41
CA GLU A 63 5.49 0.27 16.90
C GLU A 63 6.38 1.15 17.77
N LEU A 64 7.19 0.52 18.64
CA LEU A 64 8.16 1.23 19.46
C LEU A 64 9.24 1.91 18.61
N LEU A 65 9.73 1.26 17.55
CA LEU A 65 10.65 1.86 16.59
C LEU A 65 10.07 3.15 15.98
N LEU A 66 8.82 3.09 15.49
CA LEU A 66 8.14 4.27 14.91
C LEU A 66 7.99 5.40 15.94
N ALA A 67 7.62 5.07 17.16
CA ALA A 67 7.52 6.06 18.25
C ALA A 67 8.88 6.69 18.56
N ARG A 68 9.96 5.89 18.65
CA ARG A 68 11.30 6.40 18.91
C ARG A 68 11.87 7.22 17.75
N ILE A 69 11.54 6.90 16.51
CA ILE A 69 11.88 7.75 15.36
C ILE A 69 11.19 9.12 15.51
N ALA A 70 9.92 9.14 15.84
CA ALA A 70 9.15 10.39 16.02
C ALA A 70 9.73 11.23 17.18
N ASP A 71 10.00 10.61 18.33
CA ASP A 71 10.61 11.25 19.51
C ASP A 71 11.97 11.88 19.15
N ALA A 72 12.82 11.14 18.42
CA ALA A 72 14.16 11.59 18.05
C ALA A 72 14.11 12.76 17.04
N VAL A 73 13.19 12.73 16.08
CA VAL A 73 12.97 13.83 15.13
C VAL A 73 12.45 15.06 15.83
N GLN A 74 11.51 14.91 16.77
CA GLN A 74 11.00 16.01 17.55
C GLN A 74 12.10 16.66 18.40
N ALA A 75 12.87 15.85 19.15
CA ALA A 75 13.99 16.33 19.96
C ALA A 75 15.03 17.09 19.10
N SER A 76 15.37 16.54 17.91
CA SER A 76 16.30 17.18 16.97
C SER A 76 15.74 18.49 16.43
N SER A 77 14.45 18.54 16.11
CA SER A 77 13.78 19.76 15.62
C SER A 77 13.77 20.88 16.67
N GLU A 78 13.44 20.54 17.92
CA GLU A 78 13.43 21.48 19.05
C GLU A 78 14.84 21.99 19.39
N ALA A 79 15.85 21.12 19.26
CA ALA A 79 17.24 21.44 19.60
C ALA A 79 17.96 22.22 18.50
N ARG A 80 17.48 22.18 17.26
CA ARG A 80 18.22 22.63 16.06
C ARG A 80 18.77 24.04 16.17
N THR A 81 17.93 25.00 16.56
CA THR A 81 18.33 26.41 16.64
C THR A 81 19.44 26.60 17.69
N ASP A 82 19.29 25.97 18.85
CA ASP A 82 20.25 26.09 19.93
C ASP A 82 21.56 25.38 19.65
N ILE A 83 21.51 24.21 18.99
CA ILE A 83 22.70 23.48 18.55
C ILE A 83 23.48 24.29 17.52
N LEU A 84 22.80 24.90 16.54
CA LEU A 84 23.45 25.74 15.54
C LEU A 84 24.05 27.01 16.15
N LEU A 85 23.34 27.65 17.05
CA LEU A 85 23.77 28.91 17.68
C LEU A 85 24.89 28.70 18.69
N HIS A 86 24.77 27.70 19.53
CA HIS A 86 25.64 27.52 20.70
C HIS A 86 26.70 26.42 20.51
N ARG A 87 26.53 25.53 19.52
CA ARG A 87 27.43 24.40 19.24
C ARG A 87 27.86 23.64 20.51
N PRO A 88 26.89 23.05 21.23
CA PRO A 88 27.16 22.31 22.44
C PRO A 88 27.91 21.02 22.14
N GLU A 89 28.90 20.72 22.96
CA GLU A 89 29.71 19.51 22.86
C GLU A 89 29.91 18.89 24.25
N THR A 90 30.15 17.57 24.30
CA THR A 90 30.53 16.86 25.52
C THR A 90 31.71 15.95 25.24
N SER A 91 32.76 16.02 26.07
CA SER A 91 34.02 15.33 25.82
C SER A 91 34.10 13.91 26.41
N GLU A 92 33.35 13.58 27.45
CA GLU A 92 33.21 12.23 27.99
C GLU A 92 31.82 12.03 28.58
N PRO A 93 31.09 10.99 28.22
CA PRO A 93 29.72 10.82 28.67
C PRO A 93 29.65 10.06 30.00
N PRO A 94 29.33 10.73 31.12
CA PRO A 94 28.53 10.07 32.13
C PRO A 94 27.21 9.59 31.51
N PRO A 95 26.48 8.64 32.12
CA PRO A 95 25.19 8.22 31.58
C PRO A 95 24.33 9.45 31.23
N ILE A 96 23.83 9.52 30.00
CA ILE A 96 23.09 10.69 29.46
C ILE A 96 21.93 11.09 30.37
N THR A 97 21.28 10.11 31.00
CA THR A 97 20.22 10.33 31.98
C THR A 97 20.64 11.16 33.17
N VAL A 98 21.87 10.90 33.73
CA VAL A 98 22.43 11.67 34.83
C VAL A 98 22.76 13.09 34.38
N GLN A 99 23.33 13.25 33.19
CA GLN A 99 23.63 14.56 32.62
C GLN A 99 22.40 15.40 32.41
N THR A 100 21.32 14.83 31.93
CA THR A 100 20.05 15.54 31.69
C THR A 100 19.45 16.08 33.00
N VAL A 101 19.48 15.29 34.07
CA VAL A 101 19.02 15.73 35.40
C VAL A 101 19.85 16.90 35.88
N VAL A 102 21.18 16.79 35.81
CA VAL A 102 22.11 17.83 36.23
C VAL A 102 21.92 19.10 35.38
N ALA A 103 21.75 18.99 34.05
CA ALA A 103 21.49 20.13 33.20
C ALA A 103 20.19 20.85 33.58
N THR A 104 19.14 20.10 33.89
CA THR A 104 17.86 20.66 34.35
C THR A 104 18.03 21.42 35.67
N GLU A 105 18.74 20.86 36.64
CA GLU A 105 19.01 21.54 37.94
C GLU A 105 19.82 22.82 37.76
N ILE A 106 20.88 22.80 36.95
CA ILE A 106 21.70 23.97 36.67
C ILE A 106 20.89 25.05 35.94
N HIS A 107 20.14 24.66 34.91
CA HIS A 107 19.28 25.58 34.18
C HIS A 107 18.27 26.27 35.11
N GLN A 108 17.57 25.51 35.96
CA GLN A 108 16.64 26.09 36.93
C GLN A 108 17.32 27.04 37.93
N HIS A 109 18.52 26.72 38.36
CA HIS A 109 19.29 27.59 39.26
C HIS A 109 19.63 28.92 38.57
N LEU A 110 20.14 28.88 37.35
CA LEU A 110 20.50 30.08 36.59
C LEU A 110 19.28 30.91 36.20
N SER A 111 18.16 30.29 35.81
CA SER A 111 16.91 30.97 35.46
C SER A 111 16.28 31.70 36.66
N ARG A 112 16.58 31.30 37.90
CA ARG A 112 16.17 31.97 39.13
C ARG A 112 17.16 33.08 39.57
N GLY A 113 18.13 33.44 38.71
CA GLY A 113 19.11 34.47 39.01
C GLY A 113 20.33 33.95 39.77
N GLY A 114 20.49 32.63 39.92
CA GLY A 114 21.70 32.00 40.51
C GLY A 114 22.94 32.20 39.62
N ARG A 115 24.10 32.06 40.19
CA ARG A 115 25.40 32.14 39.48
C ARG A 115 26.24 30.88 39.70
N LEU A 116 26.97 30.47 38.63
CA LEU A 116 27.94 29.36 38.69
C LEU A 116 29.25 29.87 39.29
N GLY A 117 29.25 30.21 40.59
CA GLY A 117 30.45 30.66 41.32
C GLY A 117 31.16 29.54 42.07
N ARG A 118 32.39 29.79 42.50
CA ARG A 118 33.20 28.79 43.29
C ARG A 118 32.47 28.24 44.50
N MET A 119 31.65 29.05 45.18
CA MET A 119 30.88 28.63 46.35
C MET A 119 29.70 27.72 45.98
N SER A 120 28.99 28.00 44.91
CA SER A 120 27.85 27.15 44.45
C SER A 120 28.33 25.78 43.94
N LEU A 121 29.55 25.71 43.39
CA LEU A 121 30.16 24.48 42.87
C LEU A 121 30.89 23.67 43.97
N ALA A 122 31.30 24.29 45.05
CA ALA A 122 32.00 23.61 46.14
C ALA A 122 31.15 22.53 46.83
N PHE A 123 29.82 22.75 46.89
CA PHE A 123 28.87 21.82 47.52
C PHE A 123 28.11 20.93 46.51
N ARG A 124 28.35 21.06 45.20
CA ARG A 124 27.64 20.34 44.14
C ARG A 124 28.63 19.66 43.21
N THR A 125 29.20 18.57 43.67
CA THR A 125 30.24 17.80 42.94
C THR A 125 29.74 17.37 41.55
N ASN A 126 28.49 16.97 41.44
CA ASN A 126 27.88 16.56 40.15
C ASN A 126 27.85 17.70 39.13
N TRP A 127 27.55 18.95 39.58
CA TRP A 127 27.60 20.10 38.71
C TRP A 127 29.00 20.43 38.22
N LYS A 128 29.98 20.38 39.13
CA LYS A 128 31.36 20.60 38.76
C LYS A 128 31.86 19.58 37.73
N GLN A 129 31.52 18.31 37.95
CA GLN A 129 31.87 17.25 37.03
C GLN A 129 31.19 17.43 35.66
N ALA A 130 29.91 17.74 35.62
CA ALA A 130 29.17 17.99 34.39
C ALA A 130 29.72 19.21 33.61
N LEU A 131 29.93 20.32 34.28
CA LEU A 131 30.49 21.53 33.68
C LEU A 131 31.94 21.38 33.19
N SER A 132 32.69 20.40 33.69
CA SER A 132 34.07 20.12 33.24
C SER A 132 34.10 19.37 31.89
N VAL A 133 33.03 18.67 31.54
CA VAL A 133 32.89 17.90 30.28
C VAL A 133 32.05 18.59 29.22
N TRP A 134 31.25 19.59 29.59
CA TRP A 134 30.40 20.35 28.66
C TRP A 134 31.10 21.56 28.09
N GLN A 135 30.95 21.76 26.82
CA GLN A 135 31.44 22.93 26.11
C GLN A 135 30.35 23.56 25.25
N VAL A 136 30.40 24.88 25.13
CA VAL A 136 29.55 25.68 24.23
C VAL A 136 30.49 26.60 23.47
N GLN A 137 30.57 26.44 22.14
CA GLN A 137 31.55 27.14 21.29
C GLN A 137 32.99 26.97 21.82
N GLY A 138 33.36 25.80 22.30
CA GLY A 138 34.69 25.47 22.84
C GLY A 138 34.99 26.07 24.23
N ARG A 139 34.02 26.62 24.96
CA ARG A 139 34.14 27.20 26.30
C ARG A 139 33.19 26.54 27.29
N SER A 140 33.51 26.62 28.59
CA SER A 140 32.57 26.19 29.62
C SER A 140 31.27 27.00 29.57
N PRO A 141 30.12 26.35 29.78
CA PRO A 141 28.83 27.04 29.77
C PRO A 141 28.68 27.97 30.98
N GLU A 142 28.24 29.21 30.77
CA GLU A 142 28.15 30.25 31.81
C GLU A 142 26.73 30.79 32.00
N THR A 143 25.88 30.68 30.99
CA THR A 143 24.51 31.27 30.96
C THR A 143 23.43 30.20 30.98
N ALA A 144 22.18 30.62 31.32
CA ALA A 144 21.05 29.74 31.29
C ALA A 144 20.78 29.21 29.84
N ASP A 145 21.00 30.06 28.83
CA ASP A 145 20.83 29.67 27.40
C ASP A 145 21.88 28.62 26.99
N HIS A 146 23.11 28.74 27.46
CA HIS A 146 24.15 27.72 27.24
C HIS A 146 23.74 26.37 27.83
N ILE A 147 23.20 26.36 29.04
CA ILE A 147 22.74 25.12 29.71
C ILE A 147 21.51 24.56 29.03
N LEU A 148 20.60 25.42 28.56
CA LEU A 148 19.44 24.99 27.76
C LEU A 148 19.88 24.32 26.45
N ALA A 149 20.86 24.91 25.76
CA ALA A 149 21.40 24.31 24.54
C ALA A 149 22.03 22.93 24.80
N ILE A 150 22.77 22.79 25.92
CA ILE A 150 23.31 21.48 26.35
C ILE A 150 22.18 20.51 26.69
N GLN A 151 21.18 20.92 27.42
CA GLN A 151 20.02 20.07 27.75
C GLN A 151 19.33 19.55 26.50
N ARG A 152 19.08 20.42 25.52
CA ARG A 152 18.48 20.02 24.24
C ARG A 152 19.39 19.08 23.42
N PHE A 153 20.70 19.36 23.41
CA PHE A 153 21.68 18.47 22.78
C PHE A 153 21.69 17.08 23.45
N LEU A 154 21.68 17.02 24.76
CA LEU A 154 21.62 15.76 25.51
C LEU A 154 20.28 15.01 25.22
N SER A 155 19.20 15.72 25.08
CA SER A 155 17.92 15.09 24.70
C SER A 155 17.98 14.42 23.32
N VAL A 156 18.63 15.06 22.35
CA VAL A 156 18.87 14.45 21.03
C VAL A 156 19.76 13.20 21.14
N GLN A 157 20.87 13.30 21.91
CA GLN A 157 21.77 12.16 22.10
C GLN A 157 21.08 11.00 22.81
N PHE A 158 20.24 11.29 23.79
CA PHE A 158 19.43 10.28 24.48
C PHE A 158 18.47 9.59 23.51
N ALA A 159 17.72 10.36 22.75
CA ALA A 159 16.78 9.82 21.77
C ALA A 159 17.50 8.95 20.71
N ARG A 160 18.68 9.37 20.24
CA ARG A 160 19.53 8.56 19.34
C ARG A 160 19.99 7.25 19.99
N THR A 161 20.38 7.30 21.26
CA THR A 161 20.83 6.10 22.01
C THR A 161 19.69 5.10 22.19
N GLU A 162 18.47 5.57 22.43
CA GLU A 162 17.29 4.71 22.53
C GLU A 162 16.85 4.15 21.17
N LEU A 163 16.99 4.94 20.10
CA LEU A 163 16.58 4.55 18.74
C LEU A 163 17.55 3.54 18.10
N GLN A 164 18.85 3.71 18.30
CA GLN A 164 19.89 2.92 17.65
C GLN A 164 19.71 1.41 17.81
N PRO A 165 19.53 0.82 19.02
CA PRO A 165 19.39 -0.63 19.16
C PRO A 165 18.13 -1.17 18.50
N LEU A 166 17.03 -0.40 18.49
CA LEU A 166 15.80 -0.79 17.81
C LEU A 166 16.00 -0.76 16.29
N TRP A 167 16.64 0.30 15.78
CA TRP A 167 16.94 0.42 14.37
C TRP A 167 17.86 -0.71 13.89
N ASP A 168 18.97 -0.93 14.58
CA ASP A 168 19.94 -1.94 14.19
C ASP A 168 19.35 -3.36 14.29
N GLY A 169 18.51 -3.61 15.29
CA GLY A 169 17.86 -4.90 15.50
C GLY A 169 16.71 -5.20 14.51
N LEU A 170 15.98 -4.19 14.07
CA LEU A 170 14.80 -4.38 13.21
C LEU A 170 15.07 -4.01 11.75
N MET A 171 15.76 -2.91 11.50
CA MET A 171 15.97 -2.40 10.16
C MET A 171 17.30 -2.91 9.56
N ALA A 172 18.42 -2.68 10.26
CA ALA A 172 19.75 -3.05 9.74
C ALA A 172 19.94 -4.57 9.70
N ALA A 173 19.38 -5.32 10.65
CA ALA A 173 19.37 -6.78 10.62
C ALA A 173 18.67 -7.35 9.37
N HIS A 174 17.81 -6.58 8.74
CA HIS A 174 17.06 -6.95 7.53
C HIS A 174 17.46 -6.11 6.30
N GLY A 175 18.70 -5.62 6.27
CA GLY A 175 19.31 -5.04 5.07
C GLY A 175 19.19 -3.52 4.91
N ALA A 176 18.63 -2.79 5.87
CA ALA A 176 18.77 -1.34 5.92
C ALA A 176 20.20 -0.94 6.36
N PRO A 177 20.66 0.28 6.06
CA PRO A 177 21.91 0.79 6.61
C PRO A 177 21.88 0.80 8.14
N LYS A 178 23.03 0.59 8.80
CA LYS A 178 23.14 0.74 10.25
C LYS A 178 22.82 2.17 10.67
N PHE A 179 22.35 2.34 11.90
CA PHE A 179 21.99 3.67 12.40
C PHE A 179 23.16 4.66 12.32
N THR A 180 24.38 4.20 12.60
CA THR A 180 25.61 5.00 12.50
C THR A 180 26.02 5.36 11.07
N GLU A 181 25.47 4.69 10.08
CA GLU A 181 25.73 4.93 8.65
C GLU A 181 24.73 5.91 8.03
N LEU A 182 23.69 6.31 8.77
CA LEU A 182 22.65 7.22 8.30
C LEU A 182 23.10 8.70 8.20
N GLY A 183 24.33 9.01 8.58
CA GLY A 183 24.91 10.35 8.45
C GLY A 183 24.84 11.19 9.72
N GLU A 184 24.94 12.52 9.59
CA GLU A 184 25.03 13.45 10.72
C GLU A 184 23.71 13.63 11.49
N GLU A 185 22.58 13.57 10.79
CA GLU A 185 21.23 13.65 11.36
C GLU A 185 20.50 12.31 11.16
N PRO A 186 20.94 11.21 11.84
CA PRO A 186 20.46 9.86 11.56
C PRO A 186 18.96 9.70 11.86
N GLU A 187 18.41 10.44 12.82
CA GLU A 187 16.96 10.45 13.11
C GLU A 187 16.12 10.96 11.93
N ARG A 188 16.63 11.91 11.16
CA ARG A 188 15.94 12.42 9.98
C ARG A 188 16.01 11.44 8.82
N ALA A 189 17.19 10.83 8.62
CA ALA A 189 17.32 9.77 7.66
C ALA A 189 16.40 8.59 8.01
N ALA A 190 16.36 8.17 9.28
CA ALA A 190 15.45 7.14 9.77
C ALA A 190 13.98 7.50 9.54
N HIS A 191 13.60 8.77 9.71
CA HIS A 191 12.24 9.23 9.49
C HIS A 191 11.76 9.04 8.03
N THR A 192 12.66 9.08 7.06
CA THR A 192 12.27 8.82 5.66
C THR A 192 11.75 7.39 5.45
N PHE A 193 12.12 6.46 6.30
CA PHE A 193 11.64 5.08 6.28
C PHE A 193 10.33 4.88 7.05
N ALA A 194 9.98 5.78 7.98
CA ALA A 194 8.86 5.60 8.89
C ALA A 194 7.53 5.34 8.16
N GLY A 195 7.27 6.07 7.06
CA GLY A 195 6.08 5.85 6.23
C GLY A 195 6.04 4.45 5.63
N GLY A 196 7.17 3.97 5.10
CA GLY A 196 7.30 2.61 4.55
C GLY A 196 7.15 1.52 5.60
N VAL A 197 7.69 1.74 6.82
CA VAL A 197 7.51 0.81 7.96
C VAL A 197 6.04 0.74 8.35
N ALA A 198 5.37 1.88 8.52
CA ALA A 198 3.96 1.92 8.87
C ALA A 198 3.08 1.26 7.80
N GLN A 199 3.37 1.49 6.52
CA GLN A 199 2.69 0.84 5.40
C GLN A 199 2.87 -0.69 5.45
N ALA A 200 4.10 -1.16 5.61
CA ALA A 200 4.41 -2.59 5.65
C ALA A 200 3.73 -3.29 6.83
N LEU A 201 3.78 -2.69 8.05
CA LEU A 201 3.10 -3.21 9.23
C LEU A 201 1.59 -3.37 9.05
N ASN A 202 0.97 -2.39 8.40
CA ASN A 202 -0.48 -2.36 8.22
C ASN A 202 -0.94 -3.15 6.99
N TRP A 203 -0.03 -3.49 6.08
CA TRP A 203 -0.39 -4.11 4.79
C TRP A 203 -1.23 -5.38 4.98
N TRP A 204 -0.86 -6.23 5.93
CA TRP A 204 -1.59 -7.47 6.18
C TRP A 204 -3.04 -7.22 6.59
N CYS A 205 -3.25 -6.36 7.57
CA CYS A 205 -4.59 -6.08 8.11
C CYS A 205 -5.43 -5.19 7.20
N GLN A 206 -4.82 -4.24 6.48
CA GLN A 206 -5.55 -3.26 5.68
C GLN A 206 -5.71 -3.67 4.21
N THR A 207 -4.78 -4.45 3.67
CA THR A 207 -4.83 -4.88 2.27
C THR A 207 -5.19 -6.35 2.15
N TRP A 208 -4.43 -7.24 2.82
CA TRP A 208 -4.57 -8.67 2.61
C TRP A 208 -5.82 -9.28 3.26
N VAL A 209 -6.06 -9.02 4.53
CA VAL A 209 -7.22 -9.60 5.26
C VAL A 209 -8.56 -9.21 4.61
N PRO A 210 -8.80 -7.92 4.28
CA PRO A 210 -10.03 -7.53 3.58
C PRO A 210 -10.15 -8.17 2.19
N LEU A 211 -9.05 -8.29 1.48
CA LEU A 211 -9.05 -8.94 0.17
C LEU A 211 -9.38 -10.43 0.27
N LYS A 212 -8.78 -11.12 1.25
CA LYS A 212 -9.08 -12.52 1.55
C LYS A 212 -10.56 -12.72 1.90
N GLN A 213 -11.11 -11.88 2.75
CA GLN A 213 -12.54 -11.92 3.10
C GLN A 213 -13.44 -11.73 1.86
N ARG A 214 -13.11 -10.80 0.98
CA ARG A 214 -13.84 -10.62 -0.28
C ARG A 214 -13.74 -11.83 -1.22
N LEU A 215 -12.60 -12.52 -1.22
CA LEU A 215 -12.45 -13.78 -1.96
C LEU A 215 -13.35 -14.88 -1.38
N GLU A 216 -13.39 -15.02 -0.06
CA GLU A 216 -14.27 -15.96 0.64
C GLU A 216 -15.75 -15.67 0.36
N GLU A 217 -16.17 -14.39 0.35
CA GLU A 217 -17.52 -13.96 -0.04
C GLU A 217 -17.86 -14.37 -1.48
N CYS A 218 -16.87 -14.48 -2.36
CA CYS A 218 -17.03 -15.01 -3.70
C CYS A 218 -16.88 -16.54 -3.79
N GLY A 219 -16.77 -17.22 -2.64
CA GLY A 219 -16.64 -18.67 -2.57
C GLY A 219 -15.23 -19.21 -2.74
N LEU A 220 -14.21 -18.34 -2.68
CA LEU A 220 -12.80 -18.68 -2.76
C LEU A 220 -12.21 -18.72 -1.33
N ASP A 221 -12.23 -19.89 -0.70
CA ASP A 221 -11.63 -20.10 0.62
C ASP A 221 -10.11 -20.25 0.49
N TRP A 222 -9.39 -19.18 0.79
CA TRP A 222 -7.94 -19.11 0.70
C TRP A 222 -7.25 -20.10 1.65
N ASP A 223 -7.71 -20.22 2.90
CA ASP A 223 -7.10 -21.10 3.89
C ASP A 223 -7.29 -22.57 3.55
N ARG A 224 -8.43 -22.90 3.00
CA ARG A 224 -8.71 -24.25 2.52
C ARG A 224 -7.81 -24.67 1.34
N VAL A 225 -7.40 -23.71 0.54
CA VAL A 225 -6.55 -23.93 -0.64
C VAL A 225 -5.07 -24.00 -0.26
N LEU A 226 -4.63 -23.17 0.69
CA LEU A 226 -3.22 -22.99 1.05
C LEU A 226 -2.85 -23.63 2.38
N GLY A 227 -3.84 -23.99 3.20
CA GLY A 227 -3.60 -24.50 4.55
C GLY A 227 -3.20 -23.39 5.53
N ASP A 228 -3.39 -23.69 6.78
CA ASP A 228 -3.24 -22.76 7.92
C ASP A 228 -1.79 -22.71 8.45
N GLN A 229 -0.81 -23.14 7.65
CA GLN A 229 0.59 -23.17 8.11
C GLN A 229 1.17 -21.75 8.21
N PRO A 230 1.56 -21.31 9.41
CA PRO A 230 2.31 -20.08 9.56
C PRO A 230 3.67 -20.23 8.85
N PRO A 231 4.19 -19.23 8.17
CA PRO A 231 5.51 -19.29 7.54
C PRO A 231 6.59 -19.32 8.63
N ASP A 232 7.47 -20.30 8.55
CA ASP A 232 8.69 -20.33 9.34
C ASP A 232 9.63 -19.19 8.91
N VAL A 233 10.32 -18.58 9.86
CA VAL A 233 11.24 -17.44 9.65
C VAL A 233 12.34 -17.76 8.62
N SER A 234 12.72 -19.03 8.48
CA SER A 234 13.69 -19.51 7.49
C SER A 234 13.12 -19.64 6.07
N ALA A 235 11.79 -19.64 5.91
CA ALA A 235 11.09 -19.93 4.67
C ALA A 235 10.62 -18.68 3.90
N HIS A 236 11.03 -17.46 4.30
CA HIS A 236 10.54 -16.22 3.69
C HIS A 236 10.66 -16.17 2.15
N GLY A 237 11.77 -16.64 1.60
CA GLY A 237 11.97 -16.67 0.15
C GLY A 237 11.10 -17.69 -0.57
N GLU A 238 10.88 -18.86 0.06
CA GLU A 238 10.06 -19.92 -0.48
C GLU A 238 8.57 -19.59 -0.36
N MET A 239 8.17 -19.00 0.76
CA MET A 239 6.82 -18.53 1.00
C MET A 239 6.40 -17.42 0.01
N ARG A 240 7.27 -16.45 -0.26
CA ARG A 240 7.05 -15.44 -1.30
C ARG A 240 6.83 -16.08 -2.67
N ARG A 241 7.59 -17.12 -2.98
CA ARG A 241 7.45 -17.87 -4.24
C ARG A 241 6.14 -18.65 -4.28
N ILE A 242 5.77 -19.32 -3.18
CA ILE A 242 4.51 -20.05 -3.07
C ILE A 242 3.33 -19.10 -3.17
N MET A 243 3.31 -18.00 -2.40
CA MET A 243 2.25 -16.99 -2.48
C MET A 243 2.13 -16.40 -3.88
N SER A 244 3.26 -16.07 -4.54
CA SER A 244 3.24 -15.57 -5.91
C SER A 244 2.69 -16.60 -6.89
N ALA A 245 3.10 -17.86 -6.79
CA ALA A 245 2.64 -18.92 -7.67
C ALA A 245 1.14 -19.22 -7.51
N VAL A 246 0.67 -19.28 -6.27
CA VAL A 246 -0.75 -19.49 -5.97
C VAL A 246 -1.60 -18.30 -6.42
N ARG A 247 -1.12 -17.09 -6.15
CA ARG A 247 -1.76 -15.87 -6.61
C ARG A 247 -1.92 -15.84 -8.13
N ASP A 248 -0.85 -16.10 -8.87
CA ASP A 248 -0.87 -16.10 -10.34
C ASP A 248 -1.82 -17.17 -10.88
N ARG A 249 -1.94 -18.27 -10.16
CA ARG A 249 -2.90 -19.32 -10.48
C ARG A 249 -4.32 -18.88 -10.25
N LEU A 250 -4.62 -18.27 -9.09
CA LEU A 250 -5.94 -17.73 -8.78
C LEU A 250 -6.37 -16.66 -9.78
N ILE A 251 -5.46 -15.76 -10.15
CA ILE A 251 -5.73 -14.76 -11.19
C ILE A 251 -6.14 -15.44 -12.49
N ARG A 252 -5.37 -16.46 -12.94
CA ARG A 252 -5.71 -17.20 -14.16
C ARG A 252 -7.06 -17.89 -14.08
N GLU A 253 -7.37 -18.53 -12.96
CA GLU A 253 -8.65 -19.21 -12.75
C GLU A 253 -9.83 -18.22 -12.75
N LEU A 254 -9.67 -17.06 -12.11
CA LEU A 254 -10.65 -15.99 -12.12
C LEU A 254 -10.86 -15.43 -13.54
N GLU A 255 -9.76 -15.21 -14.29
CA GLU A 255 -9.83 -14.76 -15.68
C GLU A 255 -10.52 -15.79 -16.58
N GLN A 256 -10.22 -17.09 -16.41
CA GLN A 256 -10.90 -18.16 -17.13
C GLN A 256 -12.40 -18.19 -16.82
N THR A 257 -12.75 -18.11 -15.54
CA THR A 257 -14.15 -18.09 -15.11
C THR A 257 -14.89 -16.89 -15.71
N ARG A 258 -14.28 -15.70 -15.65
CA ARG A 258 -14.81 -14.51 -16.28
C ARG A 258 -15.05 -14.72 -17.78
N ASN A 259 -14.05 -15.25 -18.50
CA ASN A 259 -14.16 -15.50 -19.94
C ASN A 259 -15.30 -16.48 -20.25
N HIS A 260 -15.51 -17.51 -19.41
CA HIS A 260 -16.63 -18.44 -19.55
C HIS A 260 -17.98 -17.75 -19.32
N LEU A 261 -18.07 -16.85 -18.32
CA LEU A 261 -19.29 -16.10 -18.03
C LEU A 261 -19.61 -15.10 -19.15
N ASP A 262 -18.60 -14.41 -19.67
CA ASP A 262 -18.76 -13.50 -20.80
C ASP A 262 -19.23 -14.25 -22.05
N ALA A 263 -18.67 -15.42 -22.32
CA ALA A 263 -19.10 -16.27 -23.42
C ALA A 263 -20.57 -16.72 -23.25
N ALA A 264 -20.96 -17.13 -22.03
CA ALA A 264 -22.34 -17.53 -21.72
C ALA A 264 -23.30 -16.34 -21.87
N ARG A 265 -22.91 -15.16 -21.40
CA ARG A 265 -23.69 -13.91 -21.55
C ARG A 265 -23.88 -13.54 -23.02
N LEU A 266 -22.79 -13.56 -23.79
CA LEU A 266 -22.83 -13.29 -25.23
C LEU A 266 -23.74 -14.30 -25.95
N LYS A 267 -23.65 -15.59 -25.64
CA LYS A 267 -24.49 -16.64 -26.15
C LYS A 267 -25.99 -16.38 -25.88
N LYS A 268 -26.30 -15.97 -24.63
CA LYS A 268 -27.68 -15.59 -24.27
C LYS A 268 -28.16 -14.37 -25.06
N GLN A 269 -27.36 -13.30 -25.07
CA GLN A 269 -27.70 -12.08 -25.83
C GLN A 269 -27.89 -12.36 -27.32
N THR A 270 -27.03 -13.19 -27.92
CA THR A 270 -27.15 -13.63 -29.31
C THR A 270 -28.42 -14.41 -29.51
N GLY A 271 -28.78 -15.30 -28.59
CA GLY A 271 -30.05 -16.02 -28.61
C GLY A 271 -31.27 -15.08 -28.60
N ASP A 272 -31.29 -14.10 -27.71
CA ASP A 272 -32.36 -13.12 -27.60
C ASP A 272 -32.48 -12.26 -28.87
N ILE A 273 -31.35 -11.87 -29.45
CA ILE A 273 -31.32 -11.13 -30.72
C ILE A 273 -31.86 -12.00 -31.84
N LEU A 274 -31.44 -13.27 -31.94
CA LEU A 274 -31.94 -14.20 -32.96
C LEU A 274 -33.44 -14.41 -32.88
N VAL A 275 -34.02 -14.55 -31.68
CA VAL A 275 -35.45 -14.66 -31.47
C VAL A 275 -36.20 -13.42 -32.00
N ARG A 276 -35.62 -12.22 -31.77
CA ARG A 276 -36.19 -10.96 -32.28
C ARG A 276 -36.07 -10.85 -33.79
N LEU A 277 -34.94 -11.17 -34.37
CA LEU A 277 -34.67 -11.11 -35.80
C LEU A 277 -35.53 -12.11 -36.58
N ARG A 278 -35.77 -13.31 -36.06
CA ARG A 278 -36.64 -14.33 -36.70
C ARG A 278 -38.10 -13.91 -36.87
N ARG A 279 -38.56 -12.88 -36.14
CA ARG A 279 -39.89 -12.29 -36.37
C ARG A 279 -39.95 -11.49 -37.69
N ASN A 280 -38.80 -11.22 -38.27
CA ASN A 280 -38.70 -10.51 -39.54
C ASN A 280 -38.62 -11.53 -40.70
N THR A 281 -39.55 -11.46 -41.63
CA THR A 281 -39.64 -12.41 -42.73
C THR A 281 -38.76 -12.05 -43.93
N ARG A 282 -37.93 -11.03 -43.84
CA ARG A 282 -37.05 -10.60 -44.93
C ARG A 282 -35.91 -11.60 -45.16
N PRO A 283 -35.60 -11.95 -46.43
CA PRO A 283 -34.63 -12.97 -46.77
C PRO A 283 -33.21 -12.62 -46.27
N GLU A 284 -32.85 -11.32 -46.27
CA GLU A 284 -31.54 -10.85 -45.78
C GLU A 284 -31.38 -11.08 -44.28
N VAL A 285 -32.46 -10.89 -43.50
CA VAL A 285 -32.46 -11.12 -42.04
C VAL A 285 -32.42 -12.62 -41.75
N ASN A 286 -33.07 -13.45 -42.55
CA ASN A 286 -32.99 -14.89 -42.39
C ASN A 286 -31.58 -15.40 -42.69
N ALA A 287 -30.90 -14.91 -43.73
CA ALA A 287 -29.53 -15.23 -44.03
C ALA A 287 -28.59 -14.83 -42.88
N LEU A 288 -28.78 -13.65 -42.27
CA LEU A 288 -28.06 -13.20 -41.11
C LEU A 288 -28.28 -14.14 -39.89
N CYS A 289 -29.53 -14.54 -39.64
CA CYS A 289 -29.84 -15.46 -38.56
C CYS A 289 -29.17 -16.84 -38.75
N THR A 290 -29.12 -17.35 -39.96
CA THR A 290 -28.48 -18.62 -40.32
C THR A 290 -26.95 -18.51 -40.08
N ALA A 291 -26.34 -17.47 -40.61
CA ALA A 291 -24.89 -17.25 -40.43
C ALA A 291 -24.47 -17.15 -38.96
N ILE A 292 -25.27 -16.50 -38.10
CA ILE A 292 -25.02 -16.44 -36.65
C ILE A 292 -25.12 -17.82 -36.00
N GLN A 293 -26.12 -18.64 -36.43
CA GLN A 293 -26.31 -19.98 -35.88
C GLN A 293 -25.20 -20.96 -36.26
N ASP A 294 -24.74 -20.83 -37.49
CA ASP A 294 -23.67 -21.69 -38.03
C ASP A 294 -22.28 -21.23 -37.61
N HIS A 295 -22.21 -20.13 -36.87
CA HIS A 295 -20.95 -19.50 -36.44
C HIS A 295 -20.01 -19.14 -37.61
N ASP A 296 -20.58 -18.85 -38.79
CA ASP A 296 -19.85 -18.49 -39.99
C ASP A 296 -19.64 -16.97 -40.05
N ALA A 297 -18.39 -16.54 -39.74
CA ALA A 297 -18.03 -15.13 -39.69
C ALA A 297 -18.06 -14.44 -41.07
N ASP A 298 -17.82 -15.18 -42.16
CA ASP A 298 -17.80 -14.61 -43.50
C ASP A 298 -19.22 -14.49 -44.06
N ALA A 299 -20.02 -15.53 -43.85
CA ALA A 299 -21.46 -15.47 -44.14
C ALA A 299 -22.15 -14.37 -43.32
N TYR A 300 -21.76 -14.19 -42.05
CA TYR A 300 -22.28 -13.10 -41.20
C TYR A 300 -21.95 -11.73 -41.77
N ARG A 301 -20.71 -11.45 -42.13
CA ARG A 301 -20.32 -10.16 -42.73
C ARG A 301 -21.14 -9.87 -44.00
N HIS A 302 -21.22 -10.83 -44.89
CA HIS A 302 -21.97 -10.68 -46.13
C HIS A 302 -23.45 -10.43 -45.89
N ALA A 303 -24.10 -11.21 -45.05
CA ALA A 303 -25.51 -11.03 -44.70
C ALA A 303 -25.79 -9.70 -44.00
N PHE A 304 -24.86 -9.25 -43.13
CA PHE A 304 -24.95 -7.96 -42.44
C PHE A 304 -24.89 -6.78 -43.44
N GLU A 305 -23.95 -6.81 -44.38
CA GLU A 305 -23.85 -5.80 -45.46
C GLU A 305 -25.13 -5.75 -46.32
N GLN A 306 -25.69 -6.93 -46.63
CA GLN A 306 -26.97 -7.00 -47.34
C GLN A 306 -28.12 -6.38 -46.54
N CYS A 307 -28.17 -6.61 -45.22
CA CYS A 307 -29.16 -5.99 -44.34
C CYS A 307 -29.00 -4.46 -44.29
N LEU A 308 -27.79 -3.95 -44.23
CA LEU A 308 -27.52 -2.50 -44.26
C LEU A 308 -27.97 -1.88 -45.58
N ALA A 309 -27.60 -2.46 -46.72
CA ALA A 309 -28.02 -1.99 -48.04
C ALA A 309 -29.54 -2.05 -48.22
N ALA A 310 -30.23 -3.05 -47.68
CA ALA A 310 -31.68 -3.14 -47.69
C ALA A 310 -32.35 -2.05 -46.82
N ALA A 311 -31.75 -1.75 -45.65
CA ALA A 311 -32.23 -0.69 -44.75
C ALA A 311 -32.09 0.71 -45.39
N GLU A 312 -30.96 0.99 -46.04
CA GLU A 312 -30.73 2.23 -46.79
C GLU A 312 -31.73 2.40 -47.94
N ARG A 313 -31.92 1.34 -48.74
CA ARG A 313 -32.94 1.36 -49.81
C ARG A 313 -34.33 1.66 -49.26
N HIS A 314 -34.69 1.08 -48.14
CA HIS A 314 -35.98 1.33 -47.50
C HIS A 314 -36.12 2.77 -47.00
N GLN A 315 -35.08 3.33 -46.37
CA GLN A 315 -35.09 4.74 -45.97
C GLN A 315 -35.21 5.69 -47.16
N HIS A 316 -34.49 5.42 -48.24
CA HIS A 316 -34.64 6.21 -49.50
C HIS A 316 -36.04 6.13 -50.05
N ALA A 317 -36.66 4.93 -50.06
CA ALA A 317 -38.04 4.77 -50.51
C ALA A 317 -39.05 5.54 -49.65
N LEU A 318 -38.87 5.52 -48.32
CA LEU A 318 -39.72 6.30 -47.40
C LEU A 318 -39.58 7.81 -47.62
N ARG A 319 -38.35 8.32 -47.73
CA ARG A 319 -38.09 9.74 -48.04
C ARG A 319 -38.72 10.15 -49.38
N ARG A 320 -38.60 9.31 -50.41
CA ARG A 320 -39.22 9.55 -51.71
C ARG A 320 -40.75 9.58 -51.61
N LYS A 321 -41.36 8.65 -50.86
CA LYS A 321 -42.80 8.63 -50.61
C LYS A 321 -43.30 9.87 -49.89
N GLU A 322 -42.54 10.33 -48.87
CA GLU A 322 -42.84 11.55 -48.13
C GLU A 322 -42.77 12.81 -49.03
N LEU A 323 -41.71 12.91 -49.84
CA LEU A 323 -41.58 14.00 -50.80
C LEU A 323 -42.69 14.03 -51.81
N LEU A 324 -43.08 12.87 -52.37
CA LEU A 324 -44.20 12.74 -53.27
C LEU A 324 -45.52 13.15 -52.60
N SER A 325 -45.76 12.73 -51.35
CA SER A 325 -46.97 13.12 -50.61
C SER A 325 -47.03 14.64 -50.32
N ARG A 326 -45.90 15.28 -50.13
CA ARG A 326 -45.82 16.74 -49.98
C ARG A 326 -46.06 17.48 -51.27
N LEU A 327 -45.63 16.94 -52.43
CA LEU A 327 -45.85 17.51 -53.73
C LEU A 327 -47.32 17.40 -54.12
N THR A 328 -47.95 16.22 -53.92
CA THR A 328 -49.40 16.00 -54.24
C THR A 328 -50.28 16.87 -53.33
N ARG A 329 -49.95 17.14 -52.09
CA ARG A 329 -50.70 18.09 -51.25
C ARG A 329 -50.58 19.55 -51.74
N ARG A 330 -49.48 19.93 -52.36
CA ARG A 330 -49.29 21.27 -52.93
C ARG A 330 -50.05 21.49 -54.26
N THR A 331 -50.25 20.44 -55.05
CA THR A 331 -50.98 20.51 -56.32
C THR A 331 -52.50 20.36 -56.16
N ALA A 332 -52.98 19.89 -55.01
CA ALA A 332 -54.39 19.75 -54.69
C ALA A 332 -55.00 20.96 -53.93
N GLY A 333 -54.14 21.93 -53.52
CA GLY A 333 -54.55 23.15 -52.80
C GLY A 333 -54.35 24.45 -53.58
N GLY A 334 -54.11 24.38 -54.91
CA GLY A 334 -54.08 25.48 -55.84
C GLY A 334 -55.21 25.19 -56.93
#